data_999c2f31104b8675fcb73e53d145add9
#
_entry.id   999c2f31104b8675fcb73e53d145add9
#
_cell.length_a   1.000
_cell.length_b   1.000
_cell.length_c   1.000
_cell.angle_alpha   90.00
_cell.angle_beta   90.00
_cell.angle_gamma   90.00
#
_symmetry.space_group_name_H-M   'P 1'
#
loop_
_entity.id
_entity.type
_entity.pdbx_description
1 polymer ?
#
loop_
_entity_poly.entity_id
_entity_poly.type
_entity_poly.pdbx_seq_one_letter_code
_entity_poly.pdbx_strand_id
1 'polypeptide(L)'
;NEIRNPTAAVQANCAADGVPGGVYAPENQSFQVISGGNAELQPETSTSRTLGLVWNPPWVPGLDLLLDWYDIEIEDAIATPVDLQILESCAFEGVAESCARTSRDPLTGDLLRVDSRILNSGTLSTEGYDLTLRYQLDSGYGRFSLVWDSTYVSEYRFEVPRGAGEVSAVGNN
;
A
#
# COMPACT_ATOMS: atom_id res chain seq x y z
N ASN A 1 -9.56 -23.88 -4.56
CA ASN A 1 -9.36 -25.33 -4.84
C ASN A 1 -7.88 -25.78 -4.77
N GLU A 2 -6.95 -24.86 -4.68
CA GLU A 2 -5.52 -25.17 -4.55
C GLU A 2 -5.15 -25.76 -3.18
N ILE A 3 -5.92 -25.46 -2.15
CA ILE A 3 -5.71 -26.00 -0.79
C ILE A 3 -5.91 -27.54 -0.73
N ARG A 4 -6.72 -28.12 -1.61
CA ARG A 4 -6.99 -29.57 -1.65
C ARG A 4 -6.01 -30.35 -2.53
N ASN A 5 -5.28 -29.66 -3.42
CA ASN A 5 -4.28 -30.30 -4.28
C ASN A 5 -3.13 -29.32 -4.55
N PRO A 6 -2.31 -29.02 -3.53
CA PRO A 6 -1.26 -28.02 -3.63
C PRO A 6 -0.20 -28.42 -4.65
N THR A 7 0.37 -27.42 -5.35
CA THR A 7 1.52 -27.62 -6.24
C THR A 7 2.74 -28.09 -5.44
N ALA A 8 3.72 -28.69 -6.11
CA ALA A 8 4.95 -29.15 -5.45
C ALA A 8 5.68 -28.01 -4.71
N ALA A 9 5.62 -26.78 -5.24
CA ALA A 9 6.20 -25.59 -4.60
C ALA A 9 5.47 -25.25 -3.30
N VAL A 10 4.13 -25.21 -3.31
CA VAL A 10 3.31 -24.97 -2.12
C VAL A 10 3.53 -26.05 -1.07
N GLN A 11 3.62 -27.33 -1.48
CA GLN A 11 3.92 -28.42 -0.56
C GLN A 11 5.29 -28.24 0.11
N ALA A 12 6.31 -27.83 -0.67
CA ALA A 12 7.65 -27.58 -0.13
C ALA A 12 7.66 -26.42 0.86
N ASN A 13 6.98 -25.31 0.54
CA ASN A 13 6.87 -24.15 1.42
C ASN A 13 6.13 -24.49 2.72
N CYS A 14 4.98 -25.18 2.62
CA CYS A 14 4.22 -25.63 3.78
C CYS A 14 5.03 -26.62 4.64
N ALA A 15 5.78 -27.55 4.03
CA ALA A 15 6.64 -28.46 4.78
C ALA A 15 7.75 -27.71 5.53
N ALA A 16 8.34 -26.69 4.90
CA ALA A 16 9.33 -25.82 5.53
C ALA A 16 8.74 -25.00 6.70
N ASP A 17 7.46 -24.64 6.60
CA ASP A 17 6.70 -23.94 7.66
C ASP A 17 6.16 -24.90 8.75
N GLY A 18 6.51 -26.17 8.71
CA GLY A 18 6.18 -27.15 9.75
C GLY A 18 4.89 -27.95 9.52
N VAL A 19 4.34 -27.94 8.30
CA VAL A 19 3.20 -28.79 7.94
C VAL A 19 3.68 -30.20 7.56
N PRO A 20 3.31 -31.28 8.27
CA PRO A 20 3.72 -32.62 7.95
C PRO A 20 3.34 -33.05 6.52
N GLY A 21 4.34 -33.44 5.72
CA GLY A 21 4.12 -33.81 4.32
C GLY A 21 3.72 -32.66 3.40
N GLY A 22 3.72 -31.39 3.86
CA GLY A 22 3.41 -30.22 3.06
C GLY A 22 1.94 -30.08 2.64
N VAL A 23 1.06 -30.97 3.12
CA VAL A 23 -0.38 -30.93 2.82
C VAL A 23 -1.12 -30.55 4.09
N TYR A 24 -1.66 -29.32 4.12
CA TYR A 24 -2.38 -28.82 5.27
C TYR A 24 -3.80 -29.39 5.33
N ALA A 25 -4.06 -30.19 6.34
CA ALA A 25 -5.36 -30.80 6.61
C ALA A 25 -5.71 -30.57 8.10
N PRO A 26 -6.13 -29.35 8.48
CA PRO A 26 -6.32 -29.01 9.88
C PRO A 26 -7.44 -29.81 10.54
N GLU A 27 -7.19 -30.32 11.74
CA GLU A 27 -8.21 -30.88 12.61
C GLU A 27 -9.07 -29.77 13.24
N ASN A 28 -8.45 -28.61 13.46
CA ASN A 28 -9.10 -27.40 13.99
C ASN A 28 -8.81 -26.22 13.06
N GLN A 29 -9.85 -25.42 12.75
CA GLN A 29 -9.75 -24.26 11.87
C GLN A 29 -9.60 -22.93 12.63
N SER A 30 -9.50 -22.97 13.95
CA SER A 30 -9.32 -21.77 14.77
C SER A 30 -7.87 -21.56 15.15
N PHE A 31 -7.35 -20.38 14.91
CA PHE A 31 -6.02 -19.94 15.32
C PHE A 31 -6.10 -18.56 15.97
N GLN A 32 -5.07 -18.18 16.71
CA GLN A 32 -4.97 -16.86 17.33
C GLN A 32 -4.33 -15.87 16.36
N VAL A 33 -4.92 -14.68 16.23
CA VAL A 33 -4.28 -13.54 15.57
C VAL A 33 -3.79 -12.59 16.65
N ILE A 34 -2.48 -12.30 16.62
CA ILE A 34 -1.88 -11.28 17.47
C ILE A 34 -1.81 -10.00 16.65
N SER A 35 -2.53 -8.99 17.08
CA SER A 35 -2.52 -7.65 16.48
C SER A 35 -2.14 -6.61 17.53
N GLY A 36 -1.69 -5.43 17.09
CA GLY A 36 -1.37 -4.32 17.97
C GLY A 36 -0.06 -3.64 17.63
N GLY A 37 0.44 -2.85 18.59
CA GLY A 37 1.68 -2.10 18.43
C GLY A 37 2.91 -3.01 18.38
N ASN A 38 4.00 -2.45 17.80
CA ASN A 38 5.31 -3.07 17.75
C ASN A 38 6.35 -2.08 18.31
N ALA A 39 7.09 -2.49 19.32
CA ALA A 39 8.11 -1.65 19.93
C ALA A 39 9.38 -1.50 19.06
N GLU A 40 9.51 -2.30 18.02
CA GLU A 40 10.64 -2.30 17.08
C GLU A 40 10.42 -1.41 15.85
N LEU A 41 9.27 -0.70 15.80
CA LEU A 41 9.00 0.24 14.71
C LEU A 41 10.07 1.31 14.59
N GLN A 42 10.47 1.55 13.35
CA GLN A 42 11.34 2.65 12.97
C GLN A 42 10.50 3.80 12.41
N PRO A 43 11.00 5.04 12.44
CA PRO A 43 10.33 6.15 11.76
C PRO A 43 10.24 5.92 10.25
N GLU A 44 9.09 6.28 9.66
CA GLU A 44 8.94 6.39 8.22
C GLU A 44 9.80 7.54 7.68
N THR A 45 10.35 7.38 6.49
CA THR A 45 11.13 8.42 5.82
C THR A 45 10.39 8.86 4.55
N SER A 46 10.17 10.17 4.42
CA SER A 46 9.53 10.72 3.22
C SER A 46 10.48 11.62 2.45
N THR A 47 10.51 11.43 1.15
CA THR A 47 11.15 12.33 0.18
C THR A 47 10.07 12.97 -0.69
N SER A 48 10.03 14.31 -0.70
CA SER A 48 9.08 15.06 -1.50
C SER A 48 9.82 16.01 -2.44
N ARG A 49 9.41 16.01 -3.70
CA ARG A 49 9.88 16.92 -4.74
C ARG A 49 8.70 17.68 -5.30
N THR A 50 8.82 18.99 -5.44
CA THR A 50 7.78 19.81 -6.02
C THR A 50 8.38 20.83 -7.00
N LEU A 51 7.63 21.13 -8.08
CA LEU A 51 7.99 22.14 -9.05
C LEU A 51 6.73 22.94 -9.41
N GLY A 52 6.74 24.22 -9.10
CA GLY A 52 5.61 25.11 -9.33
C GLY A 52 5.87 26.16 -10.39
N LEU A 53 4.85 26.47 -11.17
CA LEU A 53 4.82 27.56 -12.14
C LEU A 53 3.63 28.49 -11.82
N VAL A 54 3.92 29.78 -11.64
CA VAL A 54 2.91 30.84 -11.54
C VAL A 54 2.95 31.65 -12.81
N TRP A 55 1.79 31.83 -13.45
CA TRP A 55 1.69 32.59 -14.68
C TRP A 55 0.55 33.59 -14.65
N ASN A 56 0.91 34.88 -14.79
CA ASN A 56 0.01 36.01 -14.78
C ASN A 56 0.15 36.74 -16.13
N PRO A 57 -0.59 36.35 -17.18
CA PRO A 57 -0.42 36.94 -18.50
C PRO A 57 -0.84 38.39 -18.54
N PRO A 58 0.04 39.33 -18.96
CA PRO A 58 -0.29 40.77 -18.93
C PRO A 58 -1.39 41.17 -19.93
N TRP A 59 -1.66 40.31 -20.93
CA TRP A 59 -2.71 40.53 -21.94
C TRP A 59 -4.09 40.02 -21.52
N VAL A 60 -4.19 39.31 -20.37
CA VAL A 60 -5.46 38.89 -19.76
C VAL A 60 -5.49 39.38 -18.31
N PRO A 61 -5.85 40.67 -18.08
CA PRO A 61 -5.89 41.22 -16.75
C PRO A 61 -6.84 40.39 -15.83
N GLY A 62 -6.38 40.11 -14.62
CA GLY A 62 -7.16 39.38 -13.61
C GLY A 62 -7.10 37.86 -13.75
N LEU A 63 -6.28 37.31 -14.66
CA LEU A 63 -6.02 35.88 -14.76
C LEU A 63 -4.75 35.53 -14.03
N ASP A 64 -4.85 34.55 -13.09
CA ASP A 64 -3.75 33.90 -12.39
C ASP A 64 -3.85 32.42 -12.61
N LEU A 65 -2.76 31.79 -13.05
CA LEU A 65 -2.61 30.34 -13.23
C LEU A 65 -1.46 29.85 -12.38
N LEU A 66 -1.72 28.80 -11.61
CA LEU A 66 -0.71 28.07 -10.84
C LEU A 66 -0.77 26.62 -11.28
N LEU A 67 0.40 26.08 -11.60
CA LEU A 67 0.56 24.66 -11.92
C LEU A 67 1.71 24.12 -11.07
N ASP A 68 1.41 23.16 -10.23
CA ASP A 68 2.37 22.49 -9.38
C ASP A 68 2.44 21.02 -9.78
N TRP A 69 3.65 20.52 -9.95
CA TRP A 69 3.95 19.10 -10.02
C TRP A 69 4.52 18.65 -8.68
N TYR A 70 4.11 17.47 -8.24
CA TYR A 70 4.64 16.84 -7.04
C TYR A 70 4.98 15.38 -7.27
N ASP A 71 6.00 14.91 -6.55
CA ASP A 71 6.46 13.53 -6.45
C ASP A 71 6.80 13.28 -4.99
N ILE A 72 6.10 12.35 -4.37
CA ILE A 72 6.22 12.04 -2.94
C ILE A 72 6.43 10.55 -2.81
N GLU A 73 7.50 10.16 -2.12
CA GLU A 73 7.82 8.77 -1.80
C GLU A 73 8.00 8.63 -0.29
N ILE A 74 7.37 7.61 0.29
CA ILE A 74 7.49 7.24 1.70
C ILE A 74 8.07 5.84 1.74
N GLU A 75 9.26 5.72 2.31
CA GLU A 75 9.95 4.47 2.58
C GLU A 75 9.64 4.00 4.02
N ASP A 76 9.74 2.69 4.23
CA ASP A 76 9.47 2.07 5.53
C ASP A 76 8.06 2.42 6.09
N ALA A 77 7.08 2.58 5.20
CA ALA A 77 5.71 2.90 5.57
C ALA A 77 5.16 1.85 6.56
N ILE A 78 4.55 2.33 7.64
CA ILE A 78 4.00 1.48 8.68
C ILE A 78 2.67 0.91 8.20
N ALA A 79 2.61 -0.40 8.08
CA ALA A 79 1.43 -1.11 7.63
C ALA A 79 1.00 -2.17 8.64
N THR A 80 -0.29 -2.51 8.60
CA THR A 80 -0.85 -3.65 9.32
C THR A 80 -1.03 -4.79 8.33
N PRO A 81 -0.21 -5.84 8.39
CA PRO A 81 -0.39 -6.97 7.50
C PRO A 81 -1.68 -7.72 7.84
N VAL A 82 -2.39 -8.18 6.80
CA VAL A 82 -3.59 -9.01 6.97
C VAL A 82 -3.15 -10.44 7.22
N ASP A 83 -3.73 -11.10 8.20
CA ASP A 83 -3.41 -12.47 8.60
C ASP A 83 -3.47 -13.46 7.43
N LEU A 84 -4.49 -13.36 6.57
CA LEU A 84 -4.61 -14.18 5.37
C LEU A 84 -3.46 -13.94 4.39
N GLN A 85 -3.05 -12.69 4.20
CA GLN A 85 -1.93 -12.35 3.31
C GLN A 85 -0.60 -12.92 3.83
N ILE A 86 -0.38 -12.90 5.14
CA ILE A 86 0.79 -13.54 5.76
C ILE A 86 0.82 -15.03 5.42
N LEU A 87 -0.32 -15.71 5.58
CA LEU A 87 -0.44 -17.14 5.30
C LEU A 87 -0.25 -17.46 3.81
N GLU A 88 -0.85 -16.66 2.93
CA GLU A 88 -0.73 -16.81 1.48
C GLU A 88 0.71 -16.59 1.01
N SER A 89 1.35 -15.54 1.46
CA SER A 89 2.74 -15.25 1.13
C SER A 89 3.71 -16.31 1.63
N CYS A 90 3.50 -16.87 2.82
CA CYS A 90 4.27 -18.00 3.31
C CYS A 90 4.02 -19.26 2.47
N ALA A 91 2.75 -19.63 2.24
CA ALA A 91 2.41 -20.90 1.60
C ALA A 91 2.68 -20.89 0.08
N PHE A 92 2.27 -19.84 -0.64
CA PHE A 92 2.35 -19.80 -2.10
C PHE A 92 3.70 -19.28 -2.61
N GLU A 93 4.28 -18.31 -1.91
CA GLU A 93 5.50 -17.62 -2.35
C GLU A 93 6.74 -18.08 -1.58
N GLY A 94 6.58 -18.71 -0.43
CA GLY A 94 7.69 -19.15 0.41
C GLY A 94 8.48 -18.01 1.04
N VAL A 95 7.83 -16.84 1.28
CA VAL A 95 8.49 -15.68 1.88
C VAL A 95 8.82 -15.97 3.33
N ALA A 96 10.11 -16.10 3.62
CA ALA A 96 10.62 -16.49 4.94
C ALA A 96 10.15 -15.56 6.07
N GLU A 97 10.04 -14.26 5.81
CA GLU A 97 9.56 -13.29 6.78
C GLU A 97 8.09 -13.53 7.15
N SER A 98 7.24 -13.84 6.18
CA SER A 98 5.83 -14.18 6.39
C SER A 98 5.69 -15.51 7.15
N CYS A 99 6.51 -16.50 6.81
CA CYS A 99 6.53 -17.78 7.54
C CYS A 99 7.00 -17.62 9.00
N ALA A 100 7.97 -16.76 9.26
CA ALA A 100 8.42 -16.47 10.62
C ALA A 100 7.34 -15.81 11.51
N ARG A 101 6.25 -15.30 10.90
CA ARG A 101 5.09 -14.74 11.61
C ARG A 101 4.02 -15.77 11.93
N THR A 102 4.16 -16.99 11.46
CA THR A 102 3.28 -18.11 11.77
C THR A 102 3.86 -18.95 12.90
N SER A 103 3.00 -19.60 13.68
CA SER A 103 3.41 -20.57 14.68
C SER A 103 2.50 -21.79 14.56
N ARG A 104 3.11 -22.97 14.40
CA ARG A 104 2.40 -24.23 14.22
C ARG A 104 2.70 -25.22 15.32
N ASP A 105 1.78 -26.16 15.51
CA ASP A 105 2.01 -27.32 16.35
C ASP A 105 3.06 -28.23 15.67
N PRO A 106 4.15 -28.59 16.35
CA PRO A 106 5.23 -29.35 15.74
C PRO A 106 4.86 -30.79 15.42
N LEU A 107 3.76 -31.31 15.95
CA LEU A 107 3.33 -32.69 15.74
C LEU A 107 2.25 -32.79 14.66
N THR A 108 1.28 -31.90 14.69
CA THR A 108 0.12 -31.95 13.78
C THR A 108 0.27 -31.01 12.60
N GLY A 109 1.10 -29.97 12.71
CA GLY A 109 1.22 -28.88 11.74
C GLY A 109 0.06 -27.86 11.81
N ASP A 110 -0.83 -27.99 12.80
CA ASP A 110 -1.95 -27.07 12.96
C ASP A 110 -1.46 -25.67 13.23
N LEU A 111 -2.10 -24.69 12.59
CA LEU A 111 -1.80 -23.28 12.79
C LEU A 111 -2.30 -22.86 14.18
N LEU A 112 -1.39 -22.46 15.05
CA LEU A 112 -1.69 -22.01 16.40
C LEU A 112 -1.87 -20.49 16.44
N ARG A 113 -1.02 -19.75 15.72
CA ARG A 113 -0.93 -18.31 15.83
C ARG A 113 -0.40 -17.64 14.56
N VAL A 114 -0.91 -16.46 14.27
CA VAL A 114 -0.39 -15.53 13.25
C VAL A 114 -0.09 -14.19 13.90
N ASP A 115 1.11 -13.68 13.71
CA ASP A 115 1.53 -12.36 14.19
C ASP A 115 1.25 -11.30 13.12
N SER A 116 0.17 -10.54 13.33
CA SER A 116 -0.31 -9.45 12.48
C SER A 116 -0.07 -8.08 13.11
N ARG A 117 0.95 -7.94 13.95
CA ARG A 117 1.35 -6.64 14.50
C ARG A 117 1.89 -5.74 13.41
N ILE A 118 1.68 -4.42 13.59
CA ILE A 118 2.18 -3.39 12.69
C ILE A 118 3.70 -3.49 12.51
N LEU A 119 4.17 -3.17 11.31
CA LEU A 119 5.60 -3.19 10.97
C LEU A 119 5.91 -2.17 9.87
N ASN A 120 7.18 -1.80 9.77
CA ASN A 120 7.70 -1.03 8.65
C ASN A 120 7.90 -1.98 7.46
N SER A 121 7.11 -1.81 6.43
CA SER A 121 7.09 -2.86 5.42
C SER A 121 6.64 -2.42 4.05
N GLY A 122 6.32 -1.17 3.88
CA GLY A 122 5.78 -0.69 2.62
C GLY A 122 6.56 0.47 2.03
N THR A 123 6.34 0.69 0.74
CA THR A 123 6.68 1.94 0.06
C THR A 123 5.38 2.53 -0.46
N LEU A 124 5.15 3.80 -0.18
CA LEU A 124 4.04 4.57 -0.73
C LEU A 124 4.59 5.63 -1.66
N SER A 125 4.18 5.65 -2.91
CA SER A 125 4.53 6.69 -3.86
C SER A 125 3.30 7.33 -4.47
N THR A 126 3.35 8.64 -4.66
CA THR A 126 2.32 9.39 -5.37
C THR A 126 2.94 10.52 -6.18
N GLU A 127 2.52 10.65 -7.43
CA GLU A 127 2.91 11.69 -8.34
C GLU A 127 1.67 12.34 -8.95
N GLY A 128 1.75 13.65 -9.18
CA GLY A 128 0.60 14.34 -9.76
C GLY A 128 0.84 15.79 -10.08
N TYR A 129 -0.26 16.44 -10.48
CA TYR A 129 -0.30 17.85 -10.86
C TYR A 129 -1.49 18.52 -10.20
N ASP A 130 -1.25 19.71 -9.63
CA ASP A 130 -2.28 20.60 -9.13
C ASP A 130 -2.37 21.84 -10.04
N LEU A 131 -3.58 22.14 -10.50
CA LEU A 131 -3.87 23.32 -11.30
C LEU A 131 -4.85 24.19 -10.55
N THR A 132 -4.45 25.44 -10.29
CA THR A 132 -5.34 26.49 -9.79
C THR A 132 -5.48 27.57 -10.84
N LEU A 133 -6.71 27.88 -11.23
CA LEU A 133 -7.06 29.02 -12.07
C LEU A 133 -7.88 29.99 -11.25
N ARG A 134 -7.46 31.26 -11.22
CA ARG A 134 -8.23 32.38 -10.67
C ARG A 134 -8.43 33.40 -11.73
N TYR A 135 -9.67 33.86 -11.91
CA TYR A 135 -9.99 34.89 -12.85
C TYR A 135 -10.93 35.93 -12.22
N GLN A 136 -10.55 37.19 -12.30
CA GLN A 136 -11.36 38.31 -11.86
C GLN A 136 -11.70 39.21 -13.05
N LEU A 137 -13.00 39.47 -13.22
CA LEU A 137 -13.51 40.34 -14.28
C LEU A 137 -14.33 41.45 -13.67
N ASP A 138 -13.89 42.69 -13.86
CA ASP A 138 -14.67 43.88 -13.55
C ASP A 138 -15.51 44.28 -14.77
N SER A 139 -16.82 44.34 -14.61
CA SER A 139 -17.76 44.70 -15.67
C SER A 139 -18.68 45.82 -15.21
N GLY A 140 -19.44 46.40 -16.15
CA GLY A 140 -20.47 47.41 -15.83
C GLY A 140 -21.61 46.89 -14.95
N TYR A 141 -21.73 45.59 -14.78
CA TYR A 141 -22.73 44.91 -13.95
C TYR A 141 -22.19 44.47 -12.58
N GLY A 142 -20.88 44.59 -12.35
CA GLY A 142 -20.23 44.19 -11.11
C GLY A 142 -18.92 43.40 -11.32
N ARG A 143 -18.34 42.99 -10.19
CA ARG A 143 -17.13 42.20 -10.18
C ARG A 143 -17.50 40.71 -10.13
N PHE A 144 -16.98 39.95 -11.07
CA PHE A 144 -17.10 38.51 -11.14
C PHE A 144 -15.76 37.88 -10.77
N SER A 145 -15.78 36.81 -9.99
CA SER A 145 -14.60 36.00 -9.67
C SER A 145 -14.87 34.51 -9.92
N LEU A 146 -13.97 33.89 -10.61
CA LEU A 146 -13.94 32.43 -10.84
C LEU A 146 -12.68 31.87 -10.17
N VAL A 147 -12.85 30.79 -9.42
CA VAL A 147 -11.75 29.98 -8.91
C VAL A 147 -12.03 28.55 -9.34
N TRP A 148 -11.04 27.93 -9.96
CA TRP A 148 -11.09 26.52 -10.33
C TRP A 148 -9.81 25.82 -9.86
N ASP A 149 -9.98 24.82 -9.01
CA ASP A 149 -8.92 23.97 -8.51
C ASP A 149 -9.14 22.56 -9.03
N SER A 150 -8.07 21.94 -9.53
CA SER A 150 -8.08 20.59 -10.07
C SER A 150 -6.80 19.88 -9.73
N THR A 151 -6.91 18.65 -9.22
CA THR A 151 -5.78 17.75 -8.97
C THR A 151 -5.86 16.57 -9.93
N TYR A 152 -4.75 16.27 -10.58
CA TYR A 152 -4.58 15.07 -11.38
C TYR A 152 -3.48 14.20 -10.78
N VAL A 153 -3.83 13.03 -10.28
CA VAL A 153 -2.88 12.03 -9.77
C VAL A 153 -2.46 11.16 -10.94
N SER A 154 -1.19 11.25 -11.33
CA SER A 154 -0.63 10.46 -12.44
C SER A 154 -0.20 9.07 -11.98
N GLU A 155 0.26 8.95 -10.74
CA GLU A 155 0.67 7.69 -10.13
C GLU A 155 0.30 7.68 -8.65
N TYR A 156 -0.24 6.55 -8.21
CA TYR A 156 -0.40 6.21 -6.81
C TYR A 156 -0.10 4.73 -6.67
N ARG A 157 0.97 4.42 -5.96
CA ARG A 157 1.43 3.05 -5.73
C ARG A 157 1.63 2.82 -4.24
N PHE A 158 1.06 1.77 -3.76
CA PHE A 158 1.31 1.27 -2.42
C PHE A 158 1.83 -0.15 -2.53
N GLU A 159 3.11 -0.31 -2.27
CA GLU A 159 3.75 -1.62 -2.20
C GLU A 159 3.74 -2.09 -0.74
N VAL A 160 2.95 -3.09 -0.45
CA VAL A 160 3.04 -3.84 0.81
C VAL A 160 4.13 -4.92 0.69
N PRO A 161 4.78 -5.31 1.79
CA PRO A 161 5.85 -6.29 1.73
C PRO A 161 5.38 -7.56 1.06
N ARG A 162 6.22 -7.99 0.17
CA ARG A 162 6.19 -9.20 -0.65
C ARG A 162 5.09 -10.18 -0.26
N GLY A 163 4.10 -10.29 -1.13
CA GLY A 163 3.00 -11.25 -1.03
C GLY A 163 1.59 -10.66 -1.10
N ALA A 164 1.40 -9.37 -0.91
CA ALA A 164 0.07 -8.75 -0.94
C ALA A 164 -0.27 -8.03 -2.25
N GLY A 165 0.63 -8.09 -3.24
CA GLY A 165 0.43 -7.43 -4.53
C GLY A 165 0.59 -5.90 -4.47
N GLU A 166 1.00 -5.33 -5.58
CA GLU A 166 1.01 -3.89 -5.82
C GLU A 166 -0.44 -3.40 -5.95
N VAL A 167 -0.85 -2.48 -5.10
CA VAL A 167 -2.11 -1.77 -5.26
C VAL A 167 -1.83 -0.48 -6.02
N SER A 168 -2.00 -0.51 -7.34
CA SER A 168 -2.02 0.70 -8.15
C SER A 168 -3.45 1.21 -8.27
N ALA A 169 -3.71 2.42 -7.81
CA ALA A 169 -5.06 3.01 -7.78
C ALA A 169 -5.30 4.03 -8.91
N VAL A 170 -4.37 4.20 -9.84
CA VAL A 170 -4.49 5.20 -10.90
C VAL A 170 -5.03 4.55 -12.18
N GLY A 171 -6.13 5.11 -12.66
CA GLY A 171 -6.61 4.89 -14.03
C GLY A 171 -7.45 3.65 -14.29
N ASN A 172 -8.00 3.00 -13.29
CA ASN A 172 -9.04 1.99 -13.48
C ASN A 172 -10.43 2.64 -13.37
N ASN A 173 -10.85 3.26 -14.45
CA ASN A 173 -12.26 3.56 -14.74
C ASN A 173 -12.80 2.52 -15.74
#